data_74b6bed6324e4a755f77edfc3618b655
#
_entry.id   74b6bed6324e4a755f77edfc3618b655
#
_cell.length_a   1.000
_cell.length_b   1.000
_cell.length_c   1.000
_cell.angle_alpha   90.00
_cell.angle_beta   90.00
_cell.angle_gamma   90.00
#
_symmetry.space_group_name_H-M   'P 1'
#
loop_
_entity.id
_entity.type
_entity.pdbx_description
1 polymer ?
#
loop_
_entity_poly.entity_id
_entity_poly.type
_entity_poly.pdbx_seq_one_letter_code
_entity_poly.pdbx_strand_id
1 'polypeptide(L)'
;MITTNKLTALTAALTAVLLGFILINSGCKSVENLSNDDDFSVSDDDDVTPSPADDDDDIVLATLTGVILDAYAQPLGDVQVTLVNSTLSTQSDVNGHFRIENIPPTDQAVVSFRKDLYARSSTPVKLIAGVENTLLQRMAVIDHVFTFESTAGHLLTTDDSLSLELPSNNIVDASGSPYEGAVVAEVTVFDLVSDMDNGNELFAAPGDFSAVDNAGEAKTLESFGMIQVNLTTPSGTDLQLGETPSVIRLPVQSLGDPPSVGDQIIAWSYDEVSGKWIEEALGTVLDDDGTLIWEFSAPHFSTWNCDRPISTHGCLTGSVTDSQGTPRGGATVRAVGITYISTTTARTGQDGSFCLEVKNGETVWAEISYTIAGQTATQRTDPVTVSPGQASCSLGVSTCDDLGEIPVDIQTCVSGIVIDGTNAPMEGTQIVSPAGGVATSNSDGSFCMTTPVFQSSDVFVVSELDAIGYQPVRVYTQPGIPDCQTGCPNQVILRPYTSTACSEGAVFVDGQAVENILVEVYDLSYPDVRVYGTLTNSDGSFCAALPGNTNVSVQVGSANDLCASETLNTENWGGMACADNGQSSECYSLNDFVCNL
;
A
#
# COMPACT_ATOMS: atom_id res chain seq x y z
N MET A 1 -22.04 56.55 12.40
CA MET A 1 -21.44 57.65 11.63
C MET A 1 -19.94 57.50 11.73
N ILE A 2 -19.26 57.41 10.59
CA ILE A 2 -17.79 57.41 10.43
C ILE A 2 -17.15 56.03 10.61
N THR A 3 -16.45 55.40 9.68
CA THR A 3 -16.27 55.45 8.20
C THR A 3 -15.53 54.17 7.81
N THR A 4 -15.96 53.59 6.70
CA THR A 4 -15.26 52.64 5.87
C THR A 4 -13.89 53.19 5.46
N ASN A 5 -12.82 52.39 5.62
CA ASN A 5 -11.68 52.34 4.69
C ASN A 5 -10.53 51.53 5.32
N LYS A 6 -10.45 50.24 4.97
CA LYS A 6 -9.21 49.46 4.86
C LYS A 6 -9.57 48.05 4.33
N LEU A 7 -10.04 48.03 3.11
CA LEU A 7 -10.26 46.77 2.38
C LEU A 7 -9.88 47.00 0.91
N THR A 8 -8.62 47.28 0.63
CA THR A 8 -8.10 47.41 -0.76
C THR A 8 -6.58 47.30 -0.76
N ALA A 9 -6.01 46.25 -0.20
CA ALA A 9 -4.55 46.01 -0.36
C ALA A 9 -4.17 44.51 -0.38
N LEU A 10 -5.12 43.58 -0.51
CA LEU A 10 -4.79 42.15 -0.51
C LEU A 10 -5.29 41.38 -1.74
N THR A 11 -5.62 42.07 -2.84
CA THR A 11 -6.09 41.46 -4.10
C THR A 11 -5.13 41.61 -5.27
N ALA A 12 -3.88 42.00 -5.03
CA ALA A 12 -2.89 42.24 -6.10
C ALA A 12 -1.74 41.21 -6.16
N ALA A 13 -1.71 40.20 -5.32
CA ALA A 13 -0.63 39.20 -5.30
C ALA A 13 -1.01 37.80 -5.82
N LEU A 14 -2.26 37.57 -6.20
CA LEU A 14 -2.71 36.25 -6.67
C LEU A 14 -3.01 36.15 -8.17
N THR A 15 -2.57 37.10 -8.98
CA THR A 15 -2.86 37.13 -10.46
C THR A 15 -1.61 37.00 -11.33
N ALA A 16 -0.47 36.60 -10.80
CA ALA A 16 0.79 36.54 -11.54
C ALA A 16 1.35 35.13 -11.82
N VAL A 17 0.62 34.05 -11.51
CA VAL A 17 1.09 32.67 -11.79
C VAL A 17 0.24 31.93 -12.84
N LEU A 18 -0.74 32.57 -13.46
CA LEU A 18 -1.63 31.94 -14.44
C LEU A 18 -1.53 32.54 -15.85
N LEU A 19 -0.31 32.80 -16.33
CA LEU A 19 -0.11 33.17 -17.76
C LEU A 19 1.30 32.77 -18.23
N GLY A 20 1.46 31.52 -18.57
CA GLY A 20 2.71 30.96 -19.10
C GLY A 20 2.56 29.69 -19.92
N PHE A 21 1.41 29.45 -20.57
CA PHE A 21 1.32 28.46 -21.64
C PHE A 21 0.96 29.14 -22.95
N ILE A 22 1.99 29.48 -23.72
CA ILE A 22 1.88 30.00 -25.09
C ILE A 22 1.74 28.81 -26.04
N LEU A 23 0.63 28.82 -26.76
CA LEU A 23 0.30 28.16 -28.00
C LEU A 23 1.50 27.88 -28.92
N ILE A 24 1.71 26.61 -29.22
CA ILE A 24 2.35 26.21 -30.48
C ILE A 24 1.26 25.59 -31.34
N ASN A 25 0.79 26.43 -32.25
CA ASN A 25 -0.15 26.08 -33.31
C ASN A 25 0.68 25.59 -34.51
N SER A 26 0.63 24.31 -34.83
CA SER A 26 1.14 23.77 -36.08
C SER A 26 -0.04 23.20 -36.86
N GLY A 27 -0.39 23.92 -37.89
CA GLY A 27 -1.53 23.68 -38.72
C GLY A 27 -1.46 22.39 -39.50
N CYS A 28 -2.56 21.65 -39.49
CA CYS A 28 -2.90 20.67 -40.51
C CYS A 28 -3.29 21.37 -41.79
N LYS A 29 -2.58 21.07 -42.86
CA LYS A 29 -3.04 21.38 -44.23
C LYS A 29 -3.85 20.18 -44.73
N SER A 30 -5.10 20.46 -45.04
CA SER A 30 -5.95 19.60 -45.84
C SER A 30 -5.39 19.46 -47.26
N VAL A 31 -5.33 18.23 -47.78
CA VAL A 31 -5.07 17.97 -49.18
C VAL A 31 -6.40 17.59 -49.81
N GLU A 32 -6.86 18.46 -50.71
CA GLU A 32 -7.99 18.21 -51.60
C GLU A 32 -7.58 17.29 -52.75
N ASN A 33 -8.55 16.49 -53.18
CA ASN A 33 -8.56 15.63 -54.37
C ASN A 33 -8.13 16.35 -55.64
N LEU A 34 -7.33 15.68 -56.44
CA LEU A 34 -7.33 15.87 -57.90
C LEU A 34 -7.21 14.50 -58.59
N SER A 35 -8.15 14.27 -59.42
CA SER A 35 -8.36 13.13 -60.30
C SER A 35 -7.50 13.19 -61.55
N ASN A 36 -7.14 11.96 -62.03
CA ASN A 36 -6.93 11.52 -63.40
C ASN A 36 -6.14 12.39 -64.43
N ASP A 37 -5.14 11.85 -65.05
CA ASP A 37 -5.15 11.27 -66.39
C ASP A 37 -3.75 10.78 -66.81
N ASP A 38 -3.80 9.64 -67.48
CA ASP A 38 -2.96 8.99 -68.46
C ASP A 38 -1.63 9.62 -68.89
N ASP A 39 -0.52 8.92 -68.84
CA ASP A 39 0.07 8.38 -70.06
C ASP A 39 1.35 7.52 -69.80
N PHE A 40 1.52 6.59 -70.68
CA PHE A 40 2.45 5.50 -70.81
C PHE A 40 3.85 5.97 -71.21
N SER A 41 4.92 5.50 -70.54
CA SER A 41 6.16 5.11 -71.23
C SER A 41 7.05 4.22 -70.37
N VAL A 42 7.32 3.02 -70.90
CA VAL A 42 8.32 2.07 -70.45
C VAL A 42 9.73 2.58 -70.75
N SER A 43 10.63 2.53 -69.76
CA SER A 43 12.05 2.34 -70.02
C SER A 43 12.63 1.45 -68.93
N ASP A 44 13.06 0.25 -69.33
CA ASP A 44 13.97 -0.61 -68.60
C ASP A 44 15.24 0.14 -68.22
N ASP A 45 15.71 -0.01 -66.96
CA ASP A 45 17.06 -0.44 -66.67
C ASP A 45 17.29 -0.65 -65.14
N ASP A 46 17.63 -1.87 -64.84
CA ASP A 46 18.65 -2.36 -63.94
C ASP A 46 18.69 -1.98 -62.45
N ASP A 47 18.56 -3.07 -61.67
CA ASP A 47 19.37 -3.37 -60.48
C ASP A 47 19.21 -2.43 -59.25
N VAL A 48 18.05 -2.58 -58.60
CA VAL A 48 17.93 -2.22 -57.18
C VAL A 48 17.79 -3.53 -56.37
N THR A 49 18.90 -3.98 -55.81
CA THR A 49 18.87 -4.93 -54.72
C THR A 49 17.89 -4.40 -53.66
N PRO A 50 16.91 -5.21 -53.20
CA PRO A 50 16.08 -4.79 -52.09
C PRO A 50 16.98 -4.59 -50.86
N SER A 51 17.01 -3.37 -50.37
CA SER A 51 17.48 -3.09 -49.00
C SER A 51 16.71 -4.01 -48.06
N PRO A 52 17.36 -4.69 -47.11
CA PRO A 52 16.62 -5.42 -46.10
C PRO A 52 15.64 -4.41 -45.48
N ALA A 53 14.36 -4.74 -45.49
CA ALA A 53 13.39 -4.05 -44.68
C ALA A 53 13.95 -4.08 -43.25
N ASP A 54 14.18 -2.90 -42.67
CA ASP A 54 14.36 -2.74 -41.24
C ASP A 54 13.01 -3.15 -40.63
N ASP A 55 12.85 -4.45 -40.34
CA ASP A 55 11.83 -4.98 -39.42
C ASP A 55 12.30 -4.64 -37.99
N ASP A 56 12.46 -3.37 -37.68
CA ASP A 56 12.42 -2.86 -36.31
C ASP A 56 10.93 -2.85 -35.89
N ASP A 57 10.36 -4.04 -35.68
CA ASP A 57 9.19 -4.21 -34.83
C ASP A 57 9.64 -3.84 -33.41
N ASP A 58 9.62 -2.55 -33.08
CA ASP A 58 9.85 -2.05 -31.73
C ASP A 58 8.82 -2.72 -30.80
N ILE A 59 9.25 -3.76 -30.08
CA ILE A 59 8.40 -4.45 -29.09
C ILE A 59 8.04 -3.42 -28.04
N VAL A 60 6.77 -3.02 -28.00
CA VAL A 60 6.26 -2.13 -26.95
C VAL A 60 6.30 -2.89 -25.63
N LEU A 61 7.17 -2.49 -24.73
CA LEU A 61 7.37 -3.10 -23.42
C LEU A 61 6.27 -2.69 -22.45
N ALA A 62 6.04 -3.52 -21.45
CA ALA A 62 5.13 -3.27 -20.35
C ALA A 62 5.86 -2.64 -19.17
N THR A 63 5.13 -1.92 -18.34
CA THR A 63 5.55 -1.47 -17.02
C THR A 63 4.61 -2.06 -15.98
N LEU A 64 5.17 -2.53 -14.87
CA LEU A 64 4.43 -2.95 -13.68
C LEU A 64 4.70 -1.96 -12.55
N THR A 65 3.64 -1.41 -11.99
CA THR A 65 3.68 -0.56 -10.80
C THR A 65 2.77 -1.14 -9.74
N GLY A 66 2.95 -0.75 -8.50
CA GLY A 66 2.04 -1.21 -7.47
C GLY A 66 2.38 -0.68 -6.09
N VAL A 67 1.60 -1.14 -5.12
CA VAL A 67 1.81 -0.89 -3.70
C VAL A 67 1.77 -2.20 -2.93
N ILE A 68 2.63 -2.30 -1.93
CA ILE A 68 2.70 -3.44 -1.02
C ILE A 68 2.27 -2.97 0.36
N LEU A 69 1.31 -3.68 0.93
CA LEU A 69 0.73 -3.41 2.23
C LEU A 69 0.85 -4.66 3.11
N ASP A 70 0.72 -4.51 4.42
CA ASP A 70 0.43 -5.65 5.29
C ASP A 70 -1.04 -6.09 5.17
N ALA A 71 -1.43 -7.14 5.89
CA ALA A 71 -2.80 -7.64 5.89
C ALA A 71 -3.83 -6.58 6.34
N TYR A 72 -3.40 -5.61 7.17
CA TYR A 72 -4.22 -4.52 7.71
C TYR A 72 -4.07 -3.20 6.95
N ALA A 73 -3.62 -3.29 5.69
CA ALA A 73 -3.48 -2.17 4.77
C ALA A 73 -2.46 -1.09 5.18
N GLN A 74 -1.46 -1.42 6.02
CA GLN A 74 -0.34 -0.52 6.28
C GLN A 74 0.75 -0.70 5.22
N PRO A 75 1.42 0.38 4.77
CA PRO A 75 2.45 0.29 3.73
C PRO A 75 3.69 -0.47 4.20
N LEU A 76 4.23 -1.31 3.32
CA LEU A 76 5.46 -2.05 3.56
C LEU A 76 6.59 -1.57 2.65
N GLY A 77 7.53 -0.82 3.23
CA GLY A 77 8.79 -0.47 2.59
C GLY A 77 9.82 -1.61 2.64
N ASP A 78 10.85 -1.51 1.83
CA ASP A 78 11.99 -2.45 1.76
C ASP A 78 11.57 -3.91 1.43
N VAL A 79 10.44 -4.11 0.77
CA VAL A 79 10.05 -5.42 0.24
C VAL A 79 10.80 -5.68 -1.05
N GLN A 80 11.51 -6.80 -1.13
CA GLN A 80 12.13 -7.25 -2.38
C GLN A 80 11.05 -7.75 -3.33
N VAL A 81 10.95 -7.14 -4.50
CA VAL A 81 10.02 -7.47 -5.58
C VAL A 81 10.80 -8.03 -6.75
N THR A 82 10.49 -9.24 -7.18
CA THR A 82 11.24 -9.91 -8.27
C THR A 82 10.28 -10.51 -9.27
N LEU A 83 10.52 -10.29 -10.55
CA LEU A 83 9.83 -11.01 -11.63
C LEU A 83 10.43 -12.41 -11.75
N VAL A 84 9.64 -13.43 -11.46
CA VAL A 84 10.09 -14.85 -11.46
C VAL A 84 10.63 -15.24 -12.84
N ASN A 85 11.69 -16.05 -12.86
CA ASN A 85 12.42 -16.45 -14.07
C ASN A 85 13.04 -15.28 -14.87
N SER A 86 13.33 -14.16 -14.20
CA SER A 86 13.90 -12.96 -14.80
C SER A 86 14.98 -12.37 -13.86
N THR A 87 15.78 -11.45 -14.39
CA THR A 87 16.73 -10.65 -13.59
C THR A 87 16.13 -9.32 -13.14
N LEU A 88 14.86 -9.06 -13.50
CA LEU A 88 14.18 -7.80 -13.17
C LEU A 88 13.70 -7.84 -11.72
N SER A 89 14.16 -6.90 -10.94
CA SER A 89 13.78 -6.76 -9.53
C SER A 89 13.86 -5.29 -9.08
N THR A 90 13.14 -4.98 -8.00
CA THR A 90 13.15 -3.68 -7.35
C THR A 90 12.86 -3.86 -5.85
N GLN A 91 12.85 -2.77 -5.10
CA GLN A 91 12.36 -2.74 -3.72
C GLN A 91 11.26 -1.71 -3.59
N SER A 92 10.31 -1.96 -2.68
CA SER A 92 9.30 -0.96 -2.35
C SER A 92 9.90 0.19 -1.54
N ASP A 93 9.39 1.39 -1.76
CA ASP A 93 9.71 2.57 -0.95
C ASP A 93 9.00 2.55 0.41
N VAL A 94 9.21 3.56 1.25
CA VAL A 94 8.63 3.67 2.61
C VAL A 94 7.09 3.72 2.60
N ASN A 95 6.46 4.04 1.47
CA ASN A 95 5.02 4.04 1.28
C ASN A 95 4.52 2.76 0.60
N GLY A 96 5.39 1.75 0.45
CA GLY A 96 5.08 0.48 -0.18
C GLY A 96 5.07 0.50 -1.72
N HIS A 97 5.32 1.64 -2.37
CA HIS A 97 5.28 1.72 -3.83
C HIS A 97 6.49 1.06 -4.46
N PHE A 98 6.26 0.38 -5.58
CA PHE A 98 7.32 -0.21 -6.42
C PHE A 98 7.04 -0.01 -7.89
N ARG A 99 8.09 -0.12 -8.73
CA ARG A 99 8.02 -0.02 -10.18
C ARG A 99 9.07 -0.91 -10.83
N ILE A 100 8.66 -1.70 -11.82
CA ILE A 100 9.52 -2.48 -12.72
C ILE A 100 9.18 -2.08 -14.15
N GLU A 101 10.19 -1.69 -14.91
CA GLU A 101 10.07 -1.26 -16.30
C GLU A 101 10.69 -2.26 -17.26
N ASN A 102 10.44 -2.07 -18.54
CA ASN A 102 11.05 -2.84 -19.64
C ASN A 102 10.72 -4.34 -19.57
N ILE A 103 9.48 -4.69 -19.20
CA ILE A 103 9.04 -6.06 -19.11
C ILE A 103 8.43 -6.48 -20.45
N PRO A 104 8.84 -7.59 -21.06
CA PRO A 104 8.13 -8.13 -22.22
C PRO A 104 6.66 -8.42 -21.87
N PRO A 105 5.69 -7.99 -22.70
CA PRO A 105 4.28 -8.28 -22.44
C PRO A 105 4.03 -9.78 -22.45
N THR A 106 3.20 -10.25 -21.51
CA THR A 106 2.87 -11.68 -21.37
C THR A 106 1.54 -11.85 -20.65
N ASP A 107 0.84 -12.91 -20.98
CA ASP A 107 -0.40 -13.29 -20.27
C ASP A 107 -0.13 -13.96 -18.92
N GLN A 108 1.09 -14.42 -18.67
CA GLN A 108 1.47 -15.16 -17.47
C GLN A 108 2.88 -14.77 -17.02
N ALA A 109 2.97 -13.75 -16.18
CA ALA A 109 4.15 -13.48 -15.38
C ALA A 109 3.82 -13.80 -13.92
N VAL A 110 4.84 -14.07 -13.12
CA VAL A 110 4.71 -14.19 -11.66
C VAL A 110 5.64 -13.21 -10.99
N VAL A 111 5.15 -12.48 -10.01
CA VAL A 111 5.93 -11.54 -9.21
C VAL A 111 6.03 -12.09 -7.81
N SER A 112 7.23 -12.24 -7.28
CA SER A 112 7.50 -12.70 -5.92
C SER A 112 7.85 -11.54 -4.99
N PHE A 113 7.43 -11.66 -3.73
CA PHE A 113 7.58 -10.66 -2.68
C PHE A 113 8.23 -11.30 -1.46
N ARG A 114 9.30 -10.68 -0.95
CA ARG A 114 10.05 -11.17 0.22
C ARG A 114 10.39 -10.01 1.15
N LYS A 115 10.13 -10.21 2.44
CA LYS A 115 10.50 -9.30 3.52
C LYS A 115 10.66 -10.11 4.80
N ASP A 116 11.67 -9.77 5.61
CA ASP A 116 11.87 -10.41 6.91
C ASP A 116 10.62 -10.23 7.79
N LEU A 117 10.27 -11.25 8.55
CA LEU A 117 9.09 -11.35 9.43
C LEU A 117 7.74 -11.45 8.69
N TYR A 118 7.72 -11.52 7.37
CA TYR A 118 6.51 -11.67 6.57
C TYR A 118 6.53 -12.99 5.79
N ALA A 119 5.37 -13.60 5.66
CA ALA A 119 5.16 -14.78 4.83
C ALA A 119 5.59 -14.49 3.39
N ARG A 120 6.24 -15.47 2.77
CA ARG A 120 6.60 -15.38 1.35
C ARG A 120 5.34 -15.32 0.51
N SER A 121 5.31 -14.45 -0.48
CA SER A 121 4.15 -14.33 -1.36
C SER A 121 4.59 -14.24 -2.81
N SER A 122 3.75 -14.72 -3.72
CA SER A 122 3.88 -14.47 -5.13
C SER A 122 2.50 -14.39 -5.80
N THR A 123 2.42 -13.60 -6.88
CA THR A 123 1.14 -13.31 -7.54
C THR A 123 1.31 -13.38 -9.06
N PRO A 124 0.46 -14.14 -9.77
CA PRO A 124 0.44 -14.14 -11.22
C PRO A 124 -0.11 -12.81 -11.74
N VAL A 125 0.49 -12.29 -12.79
CA VAL A 125 0.06 -11.05 -13.42
C VAL A 125 0.06 -11.17 -14.95
N LYS A 126 -0.97 -10.64 -15.57
CA LYS A 126 -0.97 -10.38 -17.01
C LYS A 126 -0.38 -9.00 -17.26
N LEU A 127 0.60 -8.90 -18.17
CA LEU A 127 1.29 -7.67 -18.51
C LEU A 127 0.92 -7.22 -19.92
N ILE A 128 0.18 -6.15 -20.02
CA ILE A 128 -0.32 -5.55 -21.27
C ILE A 128 0.69 -4.50 -21.73
N ALA A 129 1.08 -4.58 -23.00
CA ALA A 129 1.99 -3.63 -23.63
C ALA A 129 1.40 -2.21 -23.67
N GLY A 130 2.26 -1.21 -23.47
CA GLY A 130 1.90 0.20 -23.64
C GLY A 130 0.95 0.78 -22.60
N VAL A 131 0.61 0.02 -21.55
CA VAL A 131 -0.15 0.50 -20.40
C VAL A 131 0.64 0.34 -19.11
N GLU A 132 0.32 1.11 -18.08
CA GLU A 132 0.84 0.95 -16.75
C GLU A 132 0.01 -0.13 -16.03
N ASN A 133 0.62 -1.33 -15.86
CA ASN A 133 -0.03 -2.46 -15.20
C ASN A 133 0.08 -2.29 -13.69
N THR A 134 -1.03 -2.33 -12.99
CA THR A 134 -1.08 -2.06 -11.55
C THR A 134 -1.23 -3.34 -10.73
N LEU A 135 -0.49 -3.47 -9.64
CA LEU A 135 -0.60 -4.59 -8.71
C LEU A 135 -0.71 -4.06 -7.27
N LEU A 136 -1.72 -4.52 -6.55
CA LEU A 136 -1.81 -4.42 -5.09
C LEU A 136 -1.42 -5.78 -4.51
N GLN A 137 -0.38 -5.80 -3.68
CA GLN A 137 0.01 -6.98 -2.92
C GLN A 137 -0.15 -6.70 -1.43
N ARG A 138 -0.71 -7.65 -0.70
CA ARG A 138 -0.66 -7.67 0.76
C ARG A 138 0.21 -8.83 1.24
N MET A 139 0.81 -8.69 2.43
CA MET A 139 1.66 -9.71 3.02
C MET A 139 1.22 -9.97 4.47
N ALA A 140 1.10 -11.24 4.83
CA ALA A 140 0.82 -11.66 6.19
C ALA A 140 2.11 -11.67 7.04
N VAL A 141 1.99 -11.43 8.32
CA VAL A 141 3.09 -11.56 9.29
C VAL A 141 3.29 -13.04 9.58
N ILE A 142 4.52 -13.47 9.83
CA ILE A 142 4.81 -14.83 10.30
C ILE A 142 4.35 -14.98 11.74
N ASP A 143 3.50 -15.98 12.04
CA ASP A 143 2.94 -16.20 13.37
C ASP A 143 3.93 -16.87 14.32
N HIS A 144 4.63 -17.89 13.82
CA HIS A 144 5.52 -18.70 14.65
C HIS A 144 6.89 -18.84 13.99
N VAL A 145 7.93 -18.52 14.76
CA VAL A 145 9.33 -18.78 14.38
C VAL A 145 9.97 -19.59 15.49
N PHE A 146 10.49 -20.77 15.16
CA PHE A 146 11.19 -21.61 16.13
C PHE A 146 12.38 -22.32 15.50
N THR A 147 13.31 -22.76 16.35
CA THR A 147 14.50 -23.51 15.91
C THR A 147 14.48 -24.91 16.53
N PHE A 148 14.78 -25.91 15.72
CA PHE A 148 14.92 -27.29 16.17
C PHE A 148 16.11 -27.98 15.50
N GLU A 149 16.56 -29.11 16.06
CA GLU A 149 17.60 -29.93 15.44
C GLU A 149 16.94 -30.92 14.47
N SER A 150 17.41 -30.97 13.23
CA SER A 150 16.87 -31.83 12.17
C SER A 150 16.87 -33.31 12.56
N THR A 151 17.81 -33.76 13.38
CA THR A 151 17.92 -35.13 13.87
C THR A 151 16.87 -35.47 14.94
N ALA A 152 16.34 -34.49 15.67
CA ALA A 152 15.34 -34.68 16.72
C ALA A 152 13.91 -34.59 16.19
N GLY A 153 13.70 -33.81 15.13
CA GLY A 153 12.36 -33.39 14.71
C GLY A 153 11.72 -32.42 15.69
N HIS A 154 10.47 -32.06 15.43
CA HIS A 154 9.69 -31.17 16.30
C HIS A 154 8.18 -31.40 16.13
N LEU A 155 7.42 -31.09 17.16
CA LEU A 155 5.96 -31.00 17.12
C LEU A 155 5.56 -29.61 17.61
N LEU A 156 5.06 -28.77 16.72
CA LEU A 156 4.40 -27.52 17.06
C LEU A 156 2.93 -27.81 17.37
N THR A 157 2.45 -27.33 18.50
CA THR A 157 1.02 -27.30 18.84
C THR A 157 0.70 -25.94 19.42
N THR A 158 -0.46 -25.40 19.08
CA THR A 158 -0.97 -24.13 19.58
C THR A 158 -2.31 -24.31 20.30
N ASP A 159 -2.71 -23.31 21.08
CA ASP A 159 -3.96 -23.36 21.86
C ASP A 159 -5.22 -23.34 20.95
N ASP A 160 -5.08 -22.89 19.70
CA ASP A 160 -6.13 -22.82 18.68
C ASP A 160 -6.21 -24.06 17.78
N SER A 161 -5.64 -25.19 18.26
CA SER A 161 -5.71 -26.51 17.61
C SER A 161 -4.89 -26.65 16.31
N LEU A 162 -3.96 -25.75 16.02
CA LEU A 162 -2.93 -25.99 15.01
C LEU A 162 -1.97 -27.08 15.52
N SER A 163 -1.64 -28.06 14.67
CA SER A 163 -0.57 -29.03 14.93
C SER A 163 0.24 -29.26 13.66
N LEU A 164 1.56 -29.18 13.79
CA LEU A 164 2.54 -29.42 12.71
C LEU A 164 3.61 -30.38 13.21
N GLU A 165 3.69 -31.57 12.63
CA GLU A 165 4.71 -32.57 12.95
C GLU A 165 5.88 -32.45 11.98
N LEU A 166 7.08 -32.23 12.49
CA LEU A 166 8.35 -32.21 11.76
C LEU A 166 9.12 -33.50 12.07
N PRO A 167 9.13 -34.51 11.17
CA PRO A 167 9.76 -35.80 11.46
C PRO A 167 11.26 -35.67 11.67
N SER A 168 11.81 -36.49 12.60
CA SER A 168 13.24 -36.56 12.87
C SER A 168 14.02 -37.13 11.68
N ASN A 169 15.24 -36.63 11.44
CA ASN A 169 16.13 -37.05 10.34
C ASN A 169 15.49 -36.98 8.94
N ASN A 170 14.59 -36.02 8.74
CA ASN A 170 13.79 -35.91 7.51
C ASN A 170 13.87 -34.51 6.86
N ILE A 171 14.97 -33.82 7.07
CA ILE A 171 15.24 -32.51 6.44
C ILE A 171 16.35 -32.67 5.40
N VAL A 172 16.13 -32.08 4.24
CA VAL A 172 17.08 -32.11 3.10
C VAL A 172 17.41 -30.70 2.62
N ASP A 173 18.56 -30.55 2.00
CA ASP A 173 18.95 -29.34 1.30
C ASP A 173 18.35 -29.28 -0.12
N ALA A 174 18.62 -28.19 -0.85
CA ALA A 174 18.14 -27.99 -2.22
C ALA A 174 18.62 -29.04 -3.23
N SER A 175 19.65 -29.84 -2.89
CA SER A 175 20.14 -30.95 -3.70
C SER A 175 19.42 -32.28 -3.38
N GLY A 176 18.55 -32.31 -2.37
CA GLY A 176 17.92 -33.50 -1.83
C GLY A 176 18.82 -34.30 -0.87
N SER A 177 19.98 -33.76 -0.48
CA SER A 177 20.87 -34.41 0.47
C SER A 177 20.41 -34.18 1.92
N PRO A 178 20.51 -35.22 2.81
CA PRO A 178 20.15 -35.05 4.21
C PRO A 178 20.89 -33.89 4.87
N TYR A 179 20.16 -33.03 5.55
CA TYR A 179 20.71 -31.91 6.32
C TYR A 179 20.77 -32.27 7.81
N GLU A 180 21.93 -32.13 8.43
CA GLU A 180 22.14 -32.30 9.86
C GLU A 180 22.53 -30.95 10.48
N GLY A 181 21.72 -30.47 11.43
CA GLY A 181 21.95 -29.21 12.15
C GLY A 181 20.68 -28.48 12.55
N ALA A 182 20.86 -27.27 13.03
CA ALA A 182 19.76 -26.41 13.43
C ALA A 182 18.95 -25.95 12.20
N VAL A 183 17.62 -26.06 12.31
CA VAL A 183 16.62 -25.66 11.32
C VAL A 183 15.78 -24.54 11.91
N VAL A 184 15.59 -23.46 11.20
CA VAL A 184 14.61 -22.41 11.50
C VAL A 184 13.34 -22.72 10.73
N ALA A 185 12.23 -22.83 11.43
CA ALA A 185 10.90 -22.98 10.85
C ALA A 185 10.11 -21.70 11.03
N GLU A 186 9.52 -21.24 9.95
CA GLU A 186 8.59 -20.11 9.91
C GLU A 186 7.21 -20.64 9.51
N VAL A 187 6.20 -20.36 10.32
CA VAL A 187 4.84 -20.83 10.10
C VAL A 187 3.88 -19.65 10.14
N THR A 188 3.02 -19.57 9.13
CA THR A 188 1.93 -18.59 9.03
C THR A 188 0.62 -19.34 8.82
N VAL A 189 -0.36 -19.09 9.68
CA VAL A 189 -1.75 -19.58 9.53
C VAL A 189 -2.60 -18.39 9.13
N PHE A 190 -3.12 -18.40 7.92
CA PHE A 190 -3.85 -17.26 7.39
C PHE A 190 -5.25 -17.17 8.05
N ASP A 191 -5.55 -16.04 8.65
CA ASP A 191 -6.91 -15.69 9.06
C ASP A 191 -7.72 -15.21 7.85
N LEU A 192 -8.61 -16.08 7.37
CA LEU A 192 -9.37 -15.84 6.14
C LEU A 192 -10.77 -15.27 6.39
N VAL A 193 -11.20 -15.12 7.65
CA VAL A 193 -12.60 -14.80 7.98
C VAL A 193 -12.78 -13.58 8.87
N SER A 194 -11.77 -13.20 9.67
CA SER A 194 -11.89 -12.04 10.58
C SER A 194 -11.82 -10.74 9.80
N ASP A 195 -12.55 -9.75 10.27
CA ASP A 195 -12.50 -8.34 9.83
C ASP A 195 -12.49 -8.11 8.30
N MET A 196 -13.39 -8.79 7.58
CA MET A 196 -13.51 -8.71 6.11
C MET A 196 -13.67 -7.28 5.59
N ASP A 197 -14.15 -6.35 6.43
CA ASP A 197 -14.39 -4.95 6.04
C ASP A 197 -13.11 -4.11 6.06
N ASN A 198 -12.18 -4.36 7.02
CA ASN A 198 -10.97 -3.56 7.18
C ASN A 198 -9.71 -4.24 6.62
N GLY A 199 -9.81 -5.50 6.28
CA GLY A 199 -8.73 -6.33 5.75
C GLY A 199 -8.37 -7.46 6.69
N ASN A 200 -8.06 -8.59 6.11
CA ASN A 200 -7.58 -9.78 6.79
C ASN A 200 -6.52 -10.47 5.92
N GLU A 201 -6.07 -11.64 6.33
CA GLU A 201 -5.02 -12.34 5.63
C GLU A 201 -5.47 -13.08 4.36
N LEU A 202 -6.78 -13.14 4.07
CA LEU A 202 -7.29 -13.54 2.76
C LEU A 202 -6.70 -12.68 1.62
N PHE A 203 -6.51 -11.39 1.90
CA PHE A 203 -5.89 -10.47 0.91
C PHE A 203 -4.38 -10.66 0.79
N ALA A 204 -3.74 -11.30 1.78
CA ALA A 204 -2.33 -11.61 1.79
C ALA A 204 -2.04 -13.03 1.27
N ALA A 205 -3.07 -13.83 0.99
CA ALA A 205 -2.91 -15.14 0.37
C ALA A 205 -2.13 -15.03 -0.96
N PRO A 206 -1.24 -15.97 -1.26
CA PRO A 206 -0.49 -15.93 -2.51
C PRO A 206 -1.41 -16.14 -3.72
N GLY A 207 -1.21 -15.33 -4.76
CA GLY A 207 -1.98 -15.37 -5.99
C GLY A 207 -3.45 -14.93 -5.84
N ASP A 208 -4.28 -15.62 -6.59
CA ASP A 208 -5.73 -15.74 -6.41
C ASP A 208 -6.06 -17.24 -6.25
N PHE A 209 -7.34 -17.58 -6.15
CA PHE A 209 -7.74 -18.98 -5.95
C PHE A 209 -7.86 -19.77 -7.26
N SER A 210 -7.10 -19.39 -8.29
CA SER A 210 -6.96 -20.14 -9.55
C SER A 210 -6.06 -21.34 -9.35
N ALA A 211 -6.54 -22.51 -9.77
CA ALA A 211 -5.89 -23.79 -9.56
C ALA A 211 -5.84 -24.66 -10.81
N VAL A 212 -5.03 -25.70 -10.77
CA VAL A 212 -4.96 -26.75 -11.79
C VAL A 212 -5.06 -28.12 -11.11
N ASP A 213 -6.04 -28.92 -11.52
CA ASP A 213 -6.22 -30.26 -10.99
C ASP A 213 -5.24 -31.27 -11.62
N ASN A 214 -5.23 -32.50 -11.10
CA ASN A 214 -4.40 -33.60 -11.59
C ASN A 214 -4.69 -34.02 -13.05
N ALA A 215 -5.81 -33.59 -13.62
CA ALA A 215 -6.13 -33.79 -15.04
C ALA A 215 -5.60 -32.64 -15.92
N GLY A 216 -5.03 -31.58 -15.32
CA GLY A 216 -4.60 -30.37 -16.01
C GLY A 216 -5.74 -29.39 -16.30
N GLU A 217 -6.90 -29.55 -15.69
CA GLU A 217 -8.04 -28.67 -15.87
C GLU A 217 -7.98 -27.48 -14.90
N ALA A 218 -8.29 -26.28 -15.40
CA ALA A 218 -8.37 -25.08 -14.57
C ALA A 218 -9.57 -25.14 -13.61
N LYS A 219 -9.36 -24.73 -12.37
CA LYS A 219 -10.37 -24.64 -11.33
C LYS A 219 -10.29 -23.29 -10.63
N THR A 220 -11.37 -22.89 -9.99
CA THR A 220 -11.42 -21.84 -8.97
C THR A 220 -11.78 -22.49 -7.66
N LEU A 221 -11.12 -22.10 -6.58
CA LEU A 221 -11.23 -22.77 -5.28
C LEU A 221 -12.06 -21.96 -4.29
N GLU A 222 -12.75 -22.66 -3.40
CA GLU A 222 -13.33 -22.15 -2.15
C GLU A 222 -12.54 -22.72 -0.99
N SER A 223 -12.00 -21.83 -0.13
CA SER A 223 -11.10 -22.19 0.95
C SER A 223 -11.81 -22.45 2.28
N PHE A 224 -11.19 -23.31 3.08
CA PHE A 224 -11.57 -23.62 4.47
C PHE A 224 -10.37 -23.54 5.42
N GLY A 225 -9.22 -23.04 4.98
CA GLY A 225 -8.04 -22.85 5.81
C GLY A 225 -6.74 -22.90 5.02
N MET A 226 -5.79 -22.09 5.40
CA MET A 226 -4.51 -21.96 4.71
C MET A 226 -3.35 -21.84 5.69
N ILE A 227 -2.23 -22.51 5.37
CA ILE A 227 -0.99 -22.47 6.15
C ILE A 227 0.21 -22.40 5.23
N GLN A 228 1.19 -21.57 5.59
CA GLN A 228 2.52 -21.57 4.96
C GLN A 228 3.56 -22.07 5.95
N VAL A 229 4.43 -22.95 5.48
CA VAL A 229 5.58 -23.44 6.25
C VAL A 229 6.85 -23.28 5.42
N ASN A 230 7.83 -22.56 5.97
CA ASN A 230 9.16 -22.41 5.36
C ASN A 230 10.22 -22.95 6.32
N LEU A 231 11.17 -23.69 5.79
CA LEU A 231 12.34 -24.16 6.53
C LEU A 231 13.62 -23.55 5.97
N THR A 232 14.49 -23.05 6.85
CA THR A 232 15.79 -22.54 6.47
C THR A 232 16.88 -23.01 7.45
N THR A 233 18.13 -22.92 6.99
CA THR A 233 19.26 -22.92 7.93
C THR A 233 19.28 -21.62 8.73
N PRO A 234 19.99 -21.53 9.86
CA PRO A 234 20.20 -20.25 10.57
C PRO A 234 20.86 -19.14 9.73
N SER A 235 21.46 -19.49 8.60
CA SER A 235 22.04 -18.54 7.63
C SER A 235 21.06 -18.15 6.51
N GLY A 236 19.81 -18.65 6.54
CA GLY A 236 18.77 -18.31 5.57
C GLY A 236 18.79 -19.13 4.27
N THR A 237 19.52 -20.27 4.23
CA THR A 237 19.45 -21.17 3.06
C THR A 237 18.21 -22.05 3.16
N ASP A 238 17.41 -22.13 2.10
CA ASP A 238 16.19 -22.92 2.07
C ASP A 238 16.47 -24.42 2.27
N LEU A 239 15.61 -25.03 3.07
CA LEU A 239 15.56 -26.46 3.37
C LEU A 239 14.17 -27.01 3.05
N GLN A 240 14.05 -28.33 2.91
CA GLN A 240 12.79 -28.97 2.57
C GLN A 240 12.62 -30.29 3.35
N LEU A 241 11.40 -30.86 3.34
CA LEU A 241 11.14 -32.21 3.83
C LEU A 241 11.86 -33.24 2.95
N GLY A 242 12.31 -34.34 3.58
CA GLY A 242 12.73 -35.56 2.91
C GLY A 242 11.53 -36.42 2.47
N GLU A 243 11.72 -37.75 2.52
CA GLU A 243 10.73 -38.70 1.99
C GLU A 243 9.50 -38.89 2.89
N THR A 244 9.56 -38.54 4.19
CA THR A 244 8.46 -38.72 5.13
C THR A 244 7.57 -37.48 5.14
N PRO A 245 6.29 -37.58 4.76
CA PRO A 245 5.36 -36.44 4.84
C PRO A 245 5.22 -35.92 6.27
N SER A 246 4.96 -34.62 6.40
CA SER A 246 4.57 -33.95 7.65
C SER A 246 3.07 -34.05 7.83
N VAL A 247 2.61 -34.39 9.03
CA VAL A 247 1.18 -34.31 9.38
C VAL A 247 0.86 -32.89 9.84
N ILE A 248 -0.10 -32.28 9.20
CA ILE A 248 -0.60 -30.95 9.53
C ILE A 248 -2.07 -31.05 9.93
N ARG A 249 -2.42 -30.41 11.04
CA ARG A 249 -3.79 -30.20 11.51
C ARG A 249 -4.06 -28.70 11.54
N LEU A 250 -5.11 -28.28 10.87
CA LEU A 250 -5.46 -26.87 10.71
C LEU A 250 -6.93 -26.66 11.07
N PRO A 251 -7.28 -25.67 11.92
CA PRO A 251 -8.66 -25.31 12.18
C PRO A 251 -9.40 -24.93 10.88
N VAL A 252 -10.61 -25.45 10.73
CA VAL A 252 -11.46 -25.14 9.57
C VAL A 252 -12.07 -23.77 9.74
N GLN A 253 -11.94 -22.93 8.74
CA GLN A 253 -12.55 -21.60 8.63
C GLN A 253 -13.68 -21.62 7.59
N SER A 254 -14.76 -20.88 7.82
CA SER A 254 -15.87 -20.79 6.86
C SER A 254 -16.68 -19.51 7.06
N LEU A 255 -17.07 -18.88 5.97
CA LEU A 255 -18.06 -17.78 5.94
C LEU A 255 -19.48 -18.28 5.62
N GLY A 256 -19.61 -19.49 5.12
CA GLY A 256 -20.87 -20.13 4.76
C GLY A 256 -21.03 -21.49 5.42
N ASP A 257 -21.44 -22.49 4.66
CA ASP A 257 -21.63 -23.86 5.13
C ASP A 257 -20.26 -24.55 5.35
N PRO A 258 -19.88 -24.85 6.62
CA PRO A 258 -18.62 -25.55 6.88
C PRO A 258 -18.68 -26.99 6.37
N PRO A 259 -17.53 -27.60 6.08
CA PRO A 259 -17.46 -29.02 5.82
C PRO A 259 -17.88 -29.86 7.05
N SER A 260 -18.31 -31.08 6.81
CA SER A 260 -18.76 -32.01 7.88
C SER A 260 -17.62 -32.92 8.30
N VAL A 261 -17.69 -33.42 9.56
CA VAL A 261 -16.76 -34.44 10.06
C VAL A 261 -16.79 -35.66 9.15
N GLY A 262 -15.62 -36.11 8.72
CA GLY A 262 -15.43 -37.23 7.80
C GLY A 262 -15.37 -36.82 6.33
N ASP A 263 -15.63 -35.55 5.99
CA ASP A 263 -15.43 -35.07 4.62
C ASP A 263 -13.97 -35.19 4.23
N GLN A 264 -13.77 -35.60 2.97
CA GLN A 264 -12.46 -35.61 2.34
C GLN A 264 -12.31 -34.32 1.53
N ILE A 265 -11.33 -33.49 1.87
CA ILE A 265 -11.06 -32.23 1.19
C ILE A 265 -9.64 -32.26 0.62
N ILE A 266 -9.49 -31.77 -0.60
CA ILE A 266 -8.22 -31.76 -1.30
C ILE A 266 -7.29 -30.74 -0.65
N ALA A 267 -6.01 -31.12 -0.53
CA ALA A 267 -4.91 -30.24 -0.17
C ALA A 267 -4.25 -29.73 -1.45
N TRP A 268 -4.28 -28.43 -1.61
CA TRP A 268 -3.67 -27.73 -2.73
C TRP A 268 -2.40 -27.04 -2.27
N SER A 269 -1.28 -27.28 -2.96
CA SER A 269 -0.04 -26.55 -2.72
C SER A 269 0.07 -25.36 -3.68
N TYR A 270 0.68 -24.27 -3.23
CA TYR A 270 0.92 -23.13 -4.10
C TYR A 270 2.28 -23.26 -4.81
N ASP A 271 2.26 -23.29 -6.13
CA ASP A 271 3.48 -23.26 -6.95
C ASP A 271 3.89 -21.81 -7.23
N GLU A 272 4.94 -21.35 -6.56
CA GLU A 272 5.49 -19.98 -6.70
C GLU A 272 6.02 -19.67 -8.11
N VAL A 273 6.20 -20.66 -8.98
CA VAL A 273 6.72 -20.47 -10.34
C VAL A 273 5.59 -20.22 -11.34
N SER A 274 4.53 -21.02 -11.26
CA SER A 274 3.34 -20.85 -12.12
C SER A 274 2.33 -19.85 -11.56
N GLY A 275 2.41 -19.55 -10.24
CA GLY A 275 1.44 -18.71 -9.55
C GLY A 275 0.07 -19.34 -9.41
N LYS A 276 -0.01 -20.67 -9.32
CA LYS A 276 -1.25 -21.44 -9.24
C LYS A 276 -1.24 -22.45 -8.11
N TRP A 277 -2.44 -22.77 -7.64
CA TRP A 277 -2.68 -23.88 -6.73
C TRP A 277 -2.68 -25.20 -7.50
N ILE A 278 -1.97 -26.20 -6.98
CA ILE A 278 -1.82 -27.54 -7.60
C ILE A 278 -2.45 -28.57 -6.69
N GLU A 279 -3.29 -29.44 -7.23
CA GLU A 279 -3.88 -30.57 -6.52
C GLU A 279 -2.81 -31.60 -6.17
N GLU A 280 -2.59 -31.94 -4.89
CA GLU A 280 -1.53 -32.88 -4.53
C GLU A 280 -1.93 -33.94 -3.49
N ALA A 281 -2.68 -33.59 -2.48
CA ALA A 281 -2.98 -34.51 -1.38
C ALA A 281 -4.47 -34.48 -1.02
N LEU A 282 -4.88 -35.37 -0.11
CA LEU A 282 -6.24 -35.43 0.40
C LEU A 282 -6.18 -35.40 1.91
N GLY A 283 -6.97 -34.51 2.52
CA GLY A 283 -7.12 -34.42 3.96
C GLY A 283 -8.51 -34.82 4.43
N THR A 284 -8.67 -35.03 5.73
CA THR A 284 -9.93 -35.44 6.36
C THR A 284 -10.35 -34.42 7.41
N VAL A 285 -11.62 -34.07 7.43
CA VAL A 285 -12.20 -33.21 8.47
C VAL A 285 -12.50 -34.05 9.70
N LEU A 286 -11.97 -33.64 10.85
CA LEU A 286 -12.11 -34.28 12.15
C LEU A 286 -12.83 -33.35 13.12
N ASP A 287 -13.33 -33.93 14.22
CA ASP A 287 -13.82 -33.17 15.38
C ASP A 287 -12.78 -33.29 16.50
N ASP A 288 -12.25 -32.14 16.94
CA ASP A 288 -11.36 -32.05 18.09
C ASP A 288 -12.03 -31.20 19.18
N ASP A 289 -12.70 -31.84 20.12
CA ASP A 289 -13.45 -31.25 21.23
C ASP A 289 -14.46 -30.14 20.79
N GLY A 290 -15.12 -30.34 19.64
CA GLY A 290 -16.12 -29.42 19.08
C GLY A 290 -15.57 -28.40 18.07
N THR A 291 -14.26 -28.41 17.82
CA THR A 291 -13.63 -27.64 16.75
C THR A 291 -13.42 -28.51 15.52
N LEU A 292 -13.83 -28.04 14.36
CA LEU A 292 -13.54 -28.74 13.11
C LEU A 292 -12.09 -28.53 12.73
N ILE A 293 -11.36 -29.63 12.55
CA ILE A 293 -9.95 -29.66 12.16
C ILE A 293 -9.82 -30.40 10.85
N TRP A 294 -9.05 -29.85 9.93
CA TRP A 294 -8.64 -30.54 8.73
C TRP A 294 -7.22 -31.10 8.92
N GLU A 295 -7.08 -32.44 8.78
CA GLU A 295 -5.82 -33.15 8.90
C GLU A 295 -5.39 -33.68 7.54
N PHE A 296 -4.15 -33.43 7.13
CA PHE A 296 -3.55 -33.98 5.91
C PHE A 296 -2.06 -34.26 6.08
N SER A 297 -1.50 -35.03 5.14
CA SER A 297 -0.07 -35.32 5.08
C SER A 297 0.58 -34.52 3.96
N ALA A 298 1.38 -33.51 4.32
CA ALA A 298 2.11 -32.65 3.38
C ALA A 298 3.41 -33.36 2.92
N PRO A 299 3.58 -33.64 1.63
CA PRO A 299 4.79 -34.29 1.11
C PRO A 299 6.00 -33.35 1.04
N HIS A 300 5.78 -32.06 1.02
CA HIS A 300 6.79 -30.99 1.07
C HIS A 300 6.21 -29.76 1.77
N PHE A 301 7.04 -28.75 2.05
CA PHE A 301 6.57 -27.48 2.56
C PHE A 301 6.44 -26.41 1.48
N SER A 302 5.34 -25.71 1.55
CA SER A 302 4.88 -24.63 0.68
C SER A 302 3.78 -23.86 1.41
N THR A 303 2.99 -23.05 0.71
CA THR A 303 1.68 -22.65 1.18
C THR A 303 0.69 -23.73 0.79
N TRP A 304 -0.07 -24.22 1.78
CA TRP A 304 -1.09 -25.27 1.63
C TRP A 304 -2.47 -24.74 1.91
N ASN A 305 -3.44 -25.15 1.11
CA ASN A 305 -4.82 -24.70 1.20
C ASN A 305 -5.80 -25.89 1.24
N CYS A 306 -6.76 -25.82 2.15
CA CYS A 306 -7.87 -26.76 2.31
C CYS A 306 -9.04 -26.29 1.48
N ASP A 307 -9.20 -26.80 0.26
CA ASP A 307 -10.15 -26.21 -0.69
C ASP A 307 -11.02 -27.22 -1.41
N ARG A 308 -12.22 -26.75 -1.78
CA ARG A 308 -13.09 -27.41 -2.75
C ARG A 308 -13.13 -26.62 -4.05
N PRO A 309 -13.03 -27.30 -5.21
CA PRO A 309 -13.31 -26.63 -6.48
C PRO A 309 -14.75 -26.13 -6.54
N ILE A 310 -14.92 -24.87 -6.93
CA ILE A 310 -16.23 -24.27 -7.18
C ILE A 310 -16.85 -24.98 -8.39
N SER A 311 -18.01 -25.57 -8.23
CA SER A 311 -18.69 -26.39 -9.25
C SER A 311 -19.62 -25.60 -10.16
N THR A 312 -20.08 -24.44 -9.68
CA THR A 312 -21.03 -23.58 -10.41
C THR A 312 -20.55 -22.12 -10.40
N HIS A 313 -20.38 -21.58 -11.59
CA HIS A 313 -19.84 -20.24 -11.79
C HIS A 313 -20.92 -19.24 -12.21
N GLY A 314 -20.80 -18.03 -11.72
CA GLY A 314 -21.36 -16.81 -12.26
C GLY A 314 -20.24 -15.91 -12.73
N CYS A 315 -20.54 -14.75 -13.26
CA CYS A 315 -19.54 -13.76 -13.64
C CYS A 315 -20.01 -12.33 -13.43
N LEU A 316 -19.03 -11.44 -13.21
CA LEU A 316 -19.21 -10.01 -13.11
C LEU A 316 -18.47 -9.33 -14.25
N THR A 317 -19.10 -8.32 -14.85
CA THR A 317 -18.48 -7.45 -15.86
C THR A 317 -18.57 -6.01 -15.43
N GLY A 318 -17.82 -5.15 -16.08
CA GLY A 318 -17.87 -3.71 -15.89
C GLY A 318 -16.73 -3.02 -16.63
N SER A 319 -16.62 -1.73 -16.44
CA SER A 319 -15.50 -0.93 -16.95
C SER A 319 -14.97 0.01 -15.88
N VAL A 320 -13.65 0.16 -15.84
CA VAL A 320 -12.96 1.10 -14.95
C VAL A 320 -12.63 2.36 -15.74
N THR A 321 -13.05 3.50 -15.22
CA THR A 321 -12.79 4.82 -15.80
C THR A 321 -12.21 5.77 -14.74
N ASP A 322 -11.64 6.90 -15.15
CA ASP A 322 -11.38 7.98 -14.21
C ASP A 322 -12.63 8.84 -13.96
N SER A 323 -12.51 9.82 -13.10
CA SER A 323 -13.57 10.78 -12.79
C SER A 323 -14.04 11.63 -13.99
N GLN A 324 -13.34 11.54 -15.14
CA GLN A 324 -13.68 12.21 -16.39
C GLN A 324 -14.29 11.25 -17.44
N GLY A 325 -14.47 9.97 -17.08
CA GLY A 325 -14.98 8.94 -17.97
C GLY A 325 -13.93 8.37 -18.94
N THR A 326 -12.62 8.62 -18.71
CA THR A 326 -11.57 8.05 -19.56
C THR A 326 -11.30 6.60 -19.11
N PRO A 327 -11.32 5.62 -20.03
CA PRO A 327 -11.04 4.23 -19.69
C PRO A 327 -9.67 4.02 -19.06
N ARG A 328 -9.59 3.15 -18.04
CA ARG A 328 -8.36 2.79 -17.34
C ARG A 328 -7.96 1.34 -17.65
N GLY A 329 -7.09 1.19 -18.66
CA GLY A 329 -6.46 -0.09 -18.99
C GLY A 329 -5.34 -0.43 -18.00
N GLY A 330 -5.13 -1.75 -17.75
CA GLY A 330 -4.08 -2.22 -16.86
C GLY A 330 -4.42 -2.16 -15.36
N ALA A 331 -5.61 -1.71 -14.96
CA ALA A 331 -6.09 -1.80 -13.60
C ALA A 331 -6.33 -3.27 -13.20
N THR A 332 -6.04 -3.61 -11.95
CA THR A 332 -6.39 -4.94 -11.40
C THR A 332 -7.76 -4.84 -10.74
N VAL A 333 -8.64 -5.78 -11.08
CA VAL A 333 -9.96 -5.95 -10.44
C VAL A 333 -9.95 -7.31 -9.76
N ARG A 334 -10.16 -7.33 -8.44
CA ARG A 334 -10.23 -8.53 -7.61
C ARG A 334 -11.64 -8.67 -7.07
N ALA A 335 -12.32 -9.76 -7.35
CA ALA A 335 -13.54 -10.12 -6.64
C ALA A 335 -13.18 -10.86 -5.35
N VAL A 336 -13.88 -10.54 -4.27
CA VAL A 336 -13.71 -11.15 -2.95
C VAL A 336 -15.05 -11.66 -2.47
N GLY A 337 -15.14 -12.96 -2.17
CA GLY A 337 -16.31 -13.57 -1.58
C GLY A 337 -16.52 -13.09 -0.13
N ILE A 338 -17.74 -12.72 0.23
CA ILE A 338 -18.13 -12.34 1.60
C ILE A 338 -19.12 -13.31 2.22
N THR A 339 -19.64 -14.25 1.47
CA THR A 339 -20.44 -15.39 1.94
C THR A 339 -19.72 -16.72 1.74
N TYR A 340 -18.55 -16.71 1.13
CA TYR A 340 -17.64 -17.82 0.93
C TYR A 340 -16.20 -17.31 0.83
N ILE A 341 -15.22 -18.14 1.11
CA ILE A 341 -13.80 -17.73 1.10
C ILE A 341 -13.19 -18.01 -0.28
N SER A 342 -13.02 -17.00 -1.09
CA SER A 342 -12.33 -17.07 -2.38
C SER A 342 -12.01 -15.67 -2.90
N THR A 343 -10.99 -15.59 -3.76
CA THR A 343 -10.73 -14.41 -4.57
C THR A 343 -10.45 -14.79 -6.01
N THR A 344 -10.90 -13.98 -6.95
CA THR A 344 -10.54 -14.09 -8.36
C THR A 344 -10.10 -12.74 -8.89
N THR A 345 -9.20 -12.74 -9.87
CA THR A 345 -8.56 -11.51 -10.34
C THR A 345 -8.64 -11.39 -11.86
N ALA A 346 -8.94 -10.20 -12.34
CA ALA A 346 -8.86 -9.85 -13.76
C ALA A 346 -8.09 -8.54 -13.92
N ARG A 347 -7.61 -8.29 -15.13
CA ARG A 347 -7.00 -7.02 -15.51
C ARG A 347 -7.84 -6.34 -16.57
N THR A 348 -8.05 -5.03 -16.43
CA THR A 348 -8.82 -4.27 -17.41
C THR A 348 -8.10 -4.21 -18.75
N GLY A 349 -8.85 -4.37 -19.84
CA GLY A 349 -8.39 -4.11 -21.19
C GLY A 349 -8.05 -2.63 -21.41
N GLN A 350 -7.53 -2.29 -22.59
CA GLN A 350 -7.24 -0.88 -22.95
C GLN A 350 -8.48 0.02 -22.93
N ASP A 351 -9.66 -0.57 -23.13
CA ASP A 351 -10.98 0.08 -23.06
C ASP A 351 -11.55 0.14 -21.64
N GLY A 352 -10.77 -0.24 -20.63
CA GLY A 352 -11.19 -0.29 -19.24
C GLY A 352 -12.07 -1.49 -18.87
N SER A 353 -12.51 -2.31 -19.83
CA SER A 353 -13.42 -3.44 -19.58
C SER A 353 -12.75 -4.59 -18.85
N PHE A 354 -13.53 -5.32 -18.04
CA PHE A 354 -13.11 -6.54 -17.36
C PHE A 354 -14.24 -7.56 -17.28
N CYS A 355 -13.85 -8.82 -17.02
CA CYS A 355 -14.76 -9.89 -16.66
C CYS A 355 -14.10 -10.77 -15.60
N LEU A 356 -14.85 -11.08 -14.52
CA LEU A 356 -14.42 -11.90 -13.37
C LEU A 356 -15.34 -13.10 -13.24
N GLU A 357 -14.77 -14.29 -13.08
CA GLU A 357 -15.53 -15.48 -12.71
C GLU A 357 -15.61 -15.60 -11.19
N VAL A 358 -16.80 -15.87 -10.65
CA VAL A 358 -17.10 -15.94 -9.22
C VAL A 358 -18.06 -17.10 -8.95
N LYS A 359 -18.26 -17.45 -7.66
CA LYS A 359 -19.23 -18.48 -7.28
C LYS A 359 -20.65 -17.95 -7.49
N ASN A 360 -21.46 -18.75 -8.17
CA ASN A 360 -22.82 -18.42 -8.53
C ASN A 360 -23.75 -18.34 -7.29
N GLY A 361 -24.63 -17.37 -7.25
CA GLY A 361 -25.61 -17.17 -6.16
C GLY A 361 -25.06 -16.62 -4.87
N GLU A 362 -23.74 -16.38 -4.77
CA GLU A 362 -23.07 -15.85 -3.60
C GLU A 362 -22.85 -14.35 -3.68
N THR A 363 -22.48 -13.74 -2.57
CA THR A 363 -22.23 -12.30 -2.51
C THR A 363 -20.75 -12.00 -2.52
N VAL A 364 -20.36 -11.04 -3.35
CA VAL A 364 -18.99 -10.56 -3.51
C VAL A 364 -18.96 -9.05 -3.58
N TRP A 365 -17.79 -8.46 -3.34
CA TRP A 365 -17.48 -7.10 -3.77
C TRP A 365 -16.21 -7.12 -4.63
N ALA A 366 -16.04 -6.11 -5.47
CA ALA A 366 -14.84 -5.96 -6.29
C ALA A 366 -13.92 -4.87 -5.72
N GLU A 367 -12.61 -5.18 -5.61
CA GLU A 367 -11.55 -4.23 -5.31
C GLU A 367 -10.82 -3.88 -6.59
N ILE A 368 -10.80 -2.61 -6.93
CA ILE A 368 -10.12 -2.07 -8.09
C ILE A 368 -8.82 -1.42 -7.63
N SER A 369 -7.68 -1.85 -8.17
CA SER A 369 -6.37 -1.23 -7.96
C SER A 369 -5.89 -0.63 -9.27
N TYR A 370 -5.47 0.63 -9.24
CA TYR A 370 -5.03 1.36 -10.42
C TYR A 370 -3.90 2.33 -10.09
N THR A 371 -3.10 2.69 -11.09
CA THR A 371 -2.01 3.66 -10.93
C THR A 371 -2.24 4.88 -11.82
N ILE A 372 -2.07 6.06 -11.26
CA ILE A 372 -2.07 7.33 -11.99
C ILE A 372 -0.86 8.15 -11.54
N ALA A 373 -0.04 8.60 -12.49
CA ALA A 373 1.16 9.40 -12.24
C ALA A 373 2.11 8.77 -11.20
N GLY A 374 2.24 7.44 -11.22
CA GLY A 374 3.10 6.68 -10.30
C GLY A 374 2.50 6.45 -8.91
N GLN A 375 1.26 6.88 -8.67
CA GLN A 375 0.54 6.62 -7.42
C GLN A 375 -0.48 5.50 -7.62
N THR A 376 -0.43 4.47 -6.77
CA THR A 376 -1.39 3.37 -6.77
C THR A 376 -2.48 3.63 -5.74
N ALA A 377 -3.73 3.47 -6.17
CA ALA A 377 -4.90 3.61 -5.34
C ALA A 377 -5.78 2.36 -5.43
N THR A 378 -6.64 2.15 -4.44
CA THR A 378 -7.66 1.10 -4.47
C THR A 378 -9.03 1.67 -4.16
N GLN A 379 -10.05 1.04 -4.73
CA GLN A 379 -11.45 1.35 -4.46
C GLN A 379 -12.26 0.07 -4.42
N ARG A 380 -13.30 0.01 -3.58
CA ARG A 380 -14.24 -1.12 -3.50
C ARG A 380 -15.61 -0.72 -4.03
N THR A 381 -16.28 -1.69 -4.65
CA THR A 381 -17.71 -1.56 -4.98
C THR A 381 -18.56 -1.90 -3.75
N ASP A 382 -19.84 -1.53 -3.80
CA ASP A 382 -20.82 -2.13 -2.90
C ASP A 382 -20.89 -3.65 -3.13
N PRO A 383 -21.28 -4.44 -2.10
CA PRO A 383 -21.51 -5.87 -2.26
C PRO A 383 -22.60 -6.16 -3.30
N VAL A 384 -22.35 -7.15 -4.15
CA VAL A 384 -23.28 -7.62 -5.18
C VAL A 384 -23.53 -9.10 -5.01
N THR A 385 -24.80 -9.51 -4.96
CA THR A 385 -25.17 -10.92 -5.01
C THR A 385 -25.24 -11.36 -6.47
N VAL A 386 -24.43 -12.33 -6.82
CA VAL A 386 -24.31 -12.86 -8.19
C VAL A 386 -25.59 -13.60 -8.55
N SER A 387 -26.13 -13.34 -9.73
CA SER A 387 -27.37 -13.95 -10.21
C SER A 387 -27.24 -15.48 -10.25
N PRO A 388 -28.24 -16.22 -9.75
CA PRO A 388 -28.24 -17.67 -9.86
C PRO A 388 -28.35 -18.12 -11.32
N GLY A 389 -27.54 -19.09 -11.71
CA GLY A 389 -27.49 -19.61 -13.06
C GLY A 389 -26.03 -19.76 -13.51
N GLN A 390 -25.80 -20.60 -14.50
CA GLN A 390 -24.45 -20.78 -15.01
C GLN A 390 -24.13 -19.66 -15.99
N ALA A 391 -23.15 -18.84 -15.63
CA ALA A 391 -22.61 -17.76 -16.46
C ALA A 391 -21.08 -17.82 -16.40
N SER A 392 -20.41 -17.42 -17.46
CA SER A 392 -18.94 -17.43 -17.53
C SER A 392 -18.47 -16.37 -18.51
N CYS A 393 -17.30 -15.80 -18.25
CA CYS A 393 -16.65 -14.87 -19.16
C CYS A 393 -16.43 -15.49 -20.57
N SER A 394 -16.23 -16.80 -20.64
CA SER A 394 -16.06 -17.55 -21.89
C SER A 394 -17.37 -17.76 -22.66
N LEU A 395 -18.53 -17.76 -21.99
CA LEU A 395 -19.86 -17.86 -22.63
C LEU A 395 -20.36 -16.53 -23.19
N GLY A 396 -19.66 -15.45 -22.90
CA GLY A 396 -19.92 -14.10 -23.34
C GLY A 396 -20.41 -13.19 -22.21
N VAL A 397 -19.86 -11.99 -22.17
CA VAL A 397 -20.11 -10.99 -21.11
C VAL A 397 -21.58 -10.60 -20.93
N SER A 398 -22.42 -10.80 -21.94
CA SER A 398 -23.85 -10.52 -21.84
C SER A 398 -24.63 -11.48 -20.92
N THR A 399 -24.00 -12.55 -20.44
CA THR A 399 -24.57 -13.47 -19.45
C THR A 399 -24.20 -13.12 -18.02
N CYS A 400 -23.27 -12.19 -17.83
CA CYS A 400 -22.74 -11.78 -16.53
C CYS A 400 -23.55 -10.66 -15.89
N ASP A 401 -23.49 -10.55 -14.59
CA ASP A 401 -23.99 -9.37 -13.87
C ASP A 401 -23.08 -8.17 -14.17
N ASP A 402 -23.67 -7.05 -14.58
CA ASP A 402 -22.96 -5.85 -14.98
C ASP A 402 -22.85 -4.86 -13.82
N LEU A 403 -21.63 -4.58 -13.38
CA LEU A 403 -21.31 -3.58 -12.37
C LEU A 403 -21.35 -2.15 -12.96
N GLY A 404 -21.47 -2.03 -14.27
CA GLY A 404 -21.47 -0.76 -14.97
C GLY A 404 -20.10 -0.11 -15.03
N GLU A 405 -20.11 1.22 -15.12
CA GLU A 405 -18.91 2.04 -15.12
C GLU A 405 -18.50 2.33 -13.67
N ILE A 406 -17.25 1.99 -13.33
CA ILE A 406 -16.66 2.21 -12.01
C ILE A 406 -15.64 3.34 -12.11
N PRO A 407 -16.02 4.57 -11.73
CA PRO A 407 -15.10 5.68 -11.70
C PRO A 407 -14.12 5.51 -10.54
N VAL A 408 -12.82 5.68 -10.82
CA VAL A 408 -11.76 5.59 -9.82
C VAL A 408 -11.10 6.95 -9.64
N ASP A 409 -10.78 7.28 -8.38
CA ASP A 409 -10.17 8.56 -8.04
C ASP A 409 -8.88 8.32 -7.23
N ILE A 410 -7.90 9.22 -7.44
CA ILE A 410 -6.63 9.20 -6.71
C ILE A 410 -6.65 10.07 -5.45
N GLN A 411 -7.79 10.58 -5.08
CA GLN A 411 -7.97 11.43 -3.92
C GLN A 411 -8.85 10.76 -2.86
N THR A 412 -8.54 11.06 -1.62
CA THR A 412 -9.32 10.73 -0.43
C THR A 412 -9.48 11.97 0.42
N CYS A 413 -10.04 11.84 1.61
CA CYS A 413 -10.08 12.95 2.55
C CYS A 413 -9.55 12.56 3.93
N VAL A 414 -9.09 13.57 4.65
CA VAL A 414 -8.80 13.52 6.09
C VAL A 414 -9.74 14.48 6.79
N SER A 415 -10.46 14.00 7.79
CA SER A 415 -11.31 14.81 8.65
C SER A 415 -10.89 14.71 10.10
N GLY A 416 -11.34 15.64 10.91
CA GLY A 416 -11.04 15.58 12.33
C GLY A 416 -11.57 16.77 13.10
N ILE A 417 -11.09 16.90 14.32
CA ILE A 417 -11.37 18.03 15.18
C ILE A 417 -10.08 18.62 15.75
N VAL A 418 -10.05 19.94 15.87
CA VAL A 418 -9.01 20.67 16.58
C VAL A 418 -9.58 21.11 17.93
N ILE A 419 -8.88 20.76 19.01
CA ILE A 419 -9.30 21.10 20.37
C ILE A 419 -8.15 21.81 21.12
N ASP A 420 -8.48 22.68 22.04
CA ASP A 420 -7.51 23.32 22.92
C ASP A 420 -7.08 22.44 24.12
N GLY A 421 -6.23 22.96 24.99
CA GLY A 421 -5.75 22.25 26.20
C GLY A 421 -6.84 21.92 27.22
N THR A 422 -8.06 22.47 27.07
CA THR A 422 -9.24 22.17 27.89
C THR A 422 -10.23 21.21 27.22
N ASN A 423 -9.91 20.70 26.03
CA ASN A 423 -10.75 19.95 25.13
C ASN A 423 -11.92 20.76 24.53
N ALA A 424 -11.84 22.08 24.52
CA ALA A 424 -12.83 22.90 23.81
C ALA A 424 -12.47 22.99 22.31
N PRO A 425 -13.48 23.02 21.42
CA PRO A 425 -13.23 23.12 19.99
C PRO A 425 -12.60 24.45 19.60
N MET A 426 -11.68 24.42 18.65
CA MET A 426 -10.98 25.59 18.11
C MET A 426 -11.52 25.94 16.72
N GLU A 427 -12.12 27.13 16.61
CA GLU A 427 -12.63 27.69 15.34
C GLU A 427 -11.53 28.50 14.61
N GLY A 428 -11.54 28.45 13.27
CA GLY A 428 -10.68 29.28 12.44
C GLY A 428 -9.22 28.85 12.40
N THR A 429 -8.90 27.70 12.95
CA THR A 429 -7.53 27.16 12.96
C THR A 429 -7.17 26.58 11.60
N GLN A 430 -5.98 26.94 11.08
CA GLN A 430 -5.50 26.40 9.80
C GLN A 430 -4.79 25.06 9.99
N ILE A 431 -5.25 24.06 9.26
CA ILE A 431 -4.71 22.70 9.24
C ILE A 431 -4.08 22.45 7.88
N VAL A 432 -2.92 21.83 7.85
CA VAL A 432 -2.15 21.53 6.63
C VAL A 432 -1.70 20.08 6.63
N SER A 433 -1.62 19.50 5.43
CA SER A 433 -0.94 18.25 5.15
C SER A 433 0.05 18.45 4.00
N PRO A 434 1.35 18.17 4.14
CA PRO A 434 2.34 18.32 3.07
C PRO A 434 2.05 17.44 1.83
N ALA A 435 1.34 16.33 2.01
CA ALA A 435 0.88 15.50 0.88
C ALA A 435 -0.15 16.21 -0.02
N GLY A 436 -0.62 17.37 0.38
CA GLY A 436 -1.66 18.18 -0.26
C GLY A 436 -2.90 18.25 0.62
N GLY A 437 -3.49 19.40 0.72
CA GLY A 437 -4.67 19.67 1.51
C GLY A 437 -4.42 20.75 2.55
N VAL A 438 -5.36 21.69 2.58
CA VAL A 438 -5.45 22.76 3.59
C VAL A 438 -6.90 22.87 4.00
N ALA A 439 -7.16 22.97 5.28
CA ALA A 439 -8.49 23.19 5.83
C ALA A 439 -8.45 24.29 6.90
N THR A 440 -9.63 24.82 7.19
CA THR A 440 -9.84 25.71 8.34
C THR A 440 -10.92 25.08 9.20
N SER A 441 -10.71 25.01 10.51
CA SER A 441 -11.69 24.42 11.43
C SER A 441 -12.94 25.27 11.56
N ASN A 442 -14.09 24.60 11.66
CA ASN A 442 -15.40 25.18 11.90
C ASN A 442 -15.58 25.58 13.39
N SER A 443 -16.72 26.17 13.73
CA SER A 443 -17.06 26.58 15.11
C SER A 443 -17.15 25.42 16.11
N ASP A 444 -17.34 24.20 15.65
CA ASP A 444 -17.29 22.96 16.45
C ASP A 444 -15.91 22.30 16.46
N GLY A 445 -14.90 22.97 15.92
CA GLY A 445 -13.54 22.48 15.77
C GLY A 445 -13.35 21.50 14.61
N SER A 446 -14.41 21.10 13.94
CA SER A 446 -14.32 20.11 12.84
C SER A 446 -13.62 20.68 11.63
N PHE A 447 -12.90 19.84 10.92
CA PHE A 447 -12.29 20.15 9.62
C PHE A 447 -12.34 18.94 8.69
N CYS A 448 -12.20 19.21 7.39
CA CYS A 448 -11.99 18.20 6.39
C CYS A 448 -11.15 18.75 5.24
N MET A 449 -10.23 17.95 4.73
CA MET A 449 -9.41 18.28 3.57
C MET A 449 -9.27 17.08 2.64
N THR A 450 -9.17 17.34 1.35
CA THR A 450 -8.87 16.33 0.34
C THR A 450 -7.37 16.13 0.23
N THR A 451 -6.93 14.88 0.18
CA THR A 451 -5.51 14.49 0.04
C THR A 451 -5.38 13.33 -0.96
N PRO A 452 -4.20 13.09 -1.54
CA PRO A 452 -3.95 11.86 -2.28
C PRO A 452 -4.10 10.60 -1.40
N VAL A 453 -4.46 9.46 -2.01
CA VAL A 453 -4.53 8.16 -1.33
C VAL A 453 -3.15 7.53 -1.18
N PHE A 454 -3.03 6.57 -0.26
CA PHE A 454 -1.83 5.77 -0.01
C PHE A 454 -0.54 6.58 0.25
N GLN A 455 -0.68 7.72 0.90
CA GLN A 455 0.46 8.49 1.34
C GLN A 455 0.49 8.62 2.85
N SER A 456 1.68 8.42 3.43
CA SER A 456 1.92 8.80 4.81
C SER A 456 2.14 10.30 4.85
N SER A 457 1.32 11.02 5.59
CA SER A 457 1.44 12.47 5.72
C SER A 457 1.18 12.91 7.14
N ASP A 458 1.91 13.93 7.57
CA ASP A 458 1.70 14.56 8.86
C ASP A 458 0.61 15.64 8.73
N VAL A 459 -0.47 15.48 9.48
CA VAL A 459 -1.54 16.47 9.58
C VAL A 459 -1.26 17.33 10.82
N PHE A 460 -1.16 18.62 10.63
CA PHE A 460 -0.80 19.53 11.72
C PHE A 460 -1.49 20.89 11.62
N VAL A 461 -1.54 21.58 12.75
CA VAL A 461 -1.97 22.98 12.86
C VAL A 461 -0.77 23.88 12.56
N VAL A 462 -0.97 24.90 11.73
CA VAL A 462 0.05 25.91 11.49
C VAL A 462 0.22 26.74 12.77
N SER A 463 1.40 26.65 13.41
CA SER A 463 1.70 27.41 14.62
C SER A 463 2.04 28.86 14.31
N GLU A 464 1.49 29.79 15.10
CA GLU A 464 1.90 31.18 15.10
C GLU A 464 3.27 31.33 15.79
N LEU A 465 3.93 32.49 15.62
CA LEU A 465 5.12 32.83 16.40
C LEU A 465 4.74 33.03 17.87
N ASP A 466 5.66 32.68 18.76
CA ASP A 466 5.52 32.79 20.22
C ASP A 466 4.38 31.96 20.84
N ALA A 467 3.82 31.02 20.07
CA ALA A 467 2.82 30.07 20.55
C ALA A 467 3.29 28.62 20.38
N ILE A 468 3.17 27.83 21.45
CA ILE A 468 3.47 26.39 21.34
C ILE A 468 2.43 25.72 20.42
N GLY A 469 2.91 24.90 19.49
CA GLY A 469 2.09 24.28 18.49
C GLY A 469 1.31 23.06 18.99
N TYR A 470 0.63 22.47 18.07
CA TYR A 470 -0.13 21.23 18.23
C TYR A 470 0.74 20.03 17.84
N GLN A 471 0.51 18.92 18.52
CA GLN A 471 1.16 17.67 18.16
C GLN A 471 0.70 17.23 16.78
N PRO A 472 1.61 17.06 15.80
CA PRO A 472 1.26 16.50 14.50
C PRO A 472 0.72 15.08 14.64
N VAL A 473 -0.16 14.68 13.72
CA VAL A 473 -0.68 13.31 13.65
C VAL A 473 -0.30 12.73 12.31
N ARG A 474 0.51 11.68 12.33
CA ARG A 474 0.83 10.93 11.11
C ARG A 474 -0.35 10.09 10.69
N VAL A 475 -0.80 10.28 9.46
CA VAL A 475 -1.93 9.56 8.85
C VAL A 475 -1.43 8.88 7.59
N TYR A 476 -1.70 7.59 7.50
CA TYR A 476 -1.63 6.92 6.22
C TYR A 476 -3.01 6.96 5.58
N THR A 477 -3.12 7.66 4.44
CA THR A 477 -4.41 7.95 3.82
C THR A 477 -4.96 6.70 3.13
N GLN A 478 -6.01 6.13 3.72
CA GLN A 478 -6.76 5.00 3.16
C GLN A 478 -7.66 5.48 2.00
N PRO A 479 -7.86 4.63 0.97
CA PRO A 479 -8.86 4.91 -0.05
C PRO A 479 -10.26 4.95 0.59
N GLY A 480 -11.10 5.80 0.07
CA GLY A 480 -12.47 5.99 0.54
C GLY A 480 -13.10 7.15 -0.20
N ILE A 481 -14.32 7.51 0.18
CA ILE A 481 -15.06 8.58 -0.47
C ILE A 481 -14.22 9.87 -0.40
N PRO A 482 -13.82 10.47 -1.53
CA PRO A 482 -12.97 11.65 -1.53
C PRO A 482 -13.73 12.94 -1.14
N ASP A 483 -14.93 12.79 -0.59
CA ASP A 483 -15.88 13.86 -0.38
C ASP A 483 -16.06 14.15 1.12
N CYS A 484 -15.61 15.34 1.51
CA CYS A 484 -15.82 15.89 2.84
C CYS A 484 -17.32 16.02 3.24
N GLN A 485 -18.27 15.83 2.32
CA GLN A 485 -19.69 15.96 2.62
C GLN A 485 -20.32 14.65 3.09
N THR A 486 -19.81 13.52 2.68
CA THR A 486 -20.40 12.19 2.97
C THR A 486 -19.67 11.41 4.06
N GLY A 487 -18.54 11.91 4.51
CA GLY A 487 -17.69 11.32 5.55
C GLY A 487 -16.32 10.92 5.03
N CYS A 488 -15.32 10.99 5.89
CA CYS A 488 -13.93 10.63 5.57
C CYS A 488 -13.53 9.37 6.31
N PRO A 489 -12.83 8.43 5.65
CA PRO A 489 -12.30 7.23 6.32
C PRO A 489 -11.16 7.57 7.29
N ASN A 490 -10.41 8.63 7.00
CA ASN A 490 -9.24 9.01 7.77
C ASN A 490 -9.62 10.10 8.78
N GLN A 491 -9.66 9.76 10.08
CA GLN A 491 -10.05 10.68 11.14
C GLN A 491 -8.92 10.94 12.11
N VAL A 492 -8.72 12.20 12.51
CA VAL A 492 -7.68 12.64 13.44
C VAL A 492 -8.22 13.60 14.50
N ILE A 493 -7.53 13.66 15.63
CA ILE A 493 -7.76 14.67 16.67
C ILE A 493 -6.47 15.44 16.88
N LEU A 494 -6.45 16.72 16.57
CA LEU A 494 -5.30 17.60 16.77
C LEU A 494 -5.40 18.27 18.15
N ARG A 495 -4.36 18.07 18.96
CA ARG A 495 -4.27 18.56 20.34
C ARG A 495 -2.98 19.34 20.55
N PRO A 496 -2.97 20.38 21.41
CA PRO A 496 -1.72 21.01 21.78
C PRO A 496 -0.83 20.03 22.54
N TYR A 497 0.47 20.27 22.56
CA TYR A 497 1.38 19.51 23.40
C TYR A 497 0.97 19.62 24.88
N THR A 498 0.90 18.48 25.56
CA THR A 498 0.39 18.41 26.95
C THR A 498 1.40 18.87 28.00
N SER A 499 2.69 18.93 27.67
CA SER A 499 3.75 19.41 28.52
C SER A 499 4.65 20.35 27.74
N THR A 500 5.17 21.39 28.40
CA THR A 500 6.09 22.36 27.84
C THR A 500 7.38 22.36 28.62
N ALA A 501 8.47 22.58 27.92
CA ALA A 501 9.79 22.88 28.46
C ALA A 501 10.24 24.21 27.85
N CYS A 502 11.42 24.74 28.21
CA CYS A 502 11.97 25.90 27.52
C CYS A 502 13.49 25.79 27.35
N SER A 503 14.00 26.44 26.32
CA SER A 503 15.43 26.68 26.14
C SER A 503 15.70 28.17 25.93
N GLU A 504 16.84 28.64 26.39
CA GLU A 504 17.31 30.00 26.17
C GLU A 504 18.71 29.99 25.55
N GLY A 505 19.00 31.01 24.75
CA GLY A 505 20.29 31.18 24.09
C GLY A 505 20.45 32.59 23.53
N ALA A 506 21.55 32.81 22.83
CA ALA A 506 21.77 34.05 22.10
C ALA A 506 22.38 33.81 20.74
N VAL A 507 22.08 34.69 19.80
CA VAL A 507 22.55 34.64 18.40
C VAL A 507 23.50 35.79 18.12
N PHE A 508 24.68 35.49 17.61
CA PHE A 508 25.70 36.42 17.21
C PHE A 508 26.09 36.25 15.74
N VAL A 509 26.17 37.35 15.01
CA VAL A 509 26.70 37.39 13.64
C VAL A 509 27.97 38.26 13.68
N ASP A 510 29.09 37.73 13.23
CA ASP A 510 30.41 38.40 13.31
C ASP A 510 30.76 38.92 14.70
N GLY A 511 30.32 38.23 15.76
CA GLY A 511 30.54 38.59 17.15
C GLY A 511 29.67 39.73 17.68
N GLN A 512 28.67 40.18 16.93
CA GLN A 512 27.66 41.14 17.35
C GLN A 512 26.33 40.46 17.62
N ALA A 513 25.65 40.80 18.72
CA ALA A 513 24.30 40.37 19.01
C ALA A 513 23.32 40.87 17.93
N VAL A 514 22.42 40.04 17.43
CA VAL A 514 21.52 40.39 16.34
C VAL A 514 20.05 40.16 16.75
N GLU A 515 19.26 41.21 16.54
CA GLU A 515 17.81 41.23 16.77
C GLU A 515 17.05 40.68 15.54
N ASN A 516 15.85 40.11 15.78
CA ASN A 516 14.92 39.63 14.77
C ASN A 516 15.44 38.44 13.91
N ILE A 517 16.34 37.66 14.45
CA ILE A 517 16.71 36.38 13.84
C ILE A 517 15.66 35.35 14.24
N LEU A 518 15.14 34.60 13.25
CA LEU A 518 14.16 33.56 13.49
C LEU A 518 14.82 32.35 14.20
N VAL A 519 14.19 31.91 15.25
CA VAL A 519 14.52 30.69 16.02
C VAL A 519 13.33 29.76 15.93
N GLU A 520 13.52 28.56 15.36
CA GLU A 520 12.47 27.59 15.14
C GLU A 520 12.74 26.29 15.91
N VAL A 521 11.70 25.65 16.36
CA VAL A 521 11.75 24.36 17.05
C VAL A 521 10.98 23.32 16.24
N TYR A 522 11.61 22.19 16.01
CA TYR A 522 11.04 21.04 15.32
C TYR A 522 11.05 19.81 16.23
N ASP A 523 9.96 19.06 16.27
CA ASP A 523 9.93 17.71 16.85
C ASP A 523 10.63 16.75 15.89
N LEU A 524 11.67 16.03 16.34
CA LEU A 524 12.43 15.13 15.47
C LEU A 524 11.63 13.91 15.00
N SER A 525 10.48 13.63 15.61
CA SER A 525 9.52 12.65 15.07
C SER A 525 8.76 13.19 13.85
N TYR A 526 8.77 14.52 13.67
CA TYR A 526 8.09 15.25 12.60
C TYR A 526 8.98 16.39 12.08
N PRO A 527 10.11 16.09 11.44
CA PRO A 527 11.17 17.06 11.16
C PRO A 527 10.78 18.20 10.22
N ASP A 528 9.70 18.02 9.46
CA ASP A 528 9.20 19.00 8.50
C ASP A 528 8.14 19.93 9.08
N VAL A 529 7.79 19.75 10.37
CA VAL A 529 6.73 20.52 11.03
C VAL A 529 7.32 21.37 12.14
N ARG A 530 7.27 22.70 11.95
CA ARG A 530 7.63 23.65 13.01
C ARG A 530 6.59 23.60 14.13
N VAL A 531 7.05 23.30 15.35
CA VAL A 531 6.19 23.24 16.54
C VAL A 531 6.25 24.50 17.41
N TYR A 532 7.26 25.33 17.21
CA TYR A 532 7.37 26.65 17.82
C TYR A 532 8.28 27.56 17.01
N GLY A 533 8.10 28.86 17.07
CA GLY A 533 8.99 29.84 16.46
C GLY A 533 8.98 31.13 17.26
N THR A 534 10.13 31.78 17.38
CA THR A 534 10.30 33.09 18.01
C THR A 534 11.40 33.90 17.31
N LEU A 535 11.52 35.16 17.67
CA LEU A 535 12.57 36.06 17.17
C LEU A 535 13.52 36.44 18.29
N THR A 536 14.79 36.67 17.95
CA THR A 536 15.78 37.19 18.91
C THR A 536 15.49 38.63 19.29
N ASN A 537 15.78 38.98 20.57
CA ASN A 537 15.69 40.31 21.11
C ASN A 537 16.85 41.22 20.63
N SER A 538 16.82 42.50 21.00
CA SER A 538 17.84 43.50 20.64
C SER A 538 19.25 43.19 21.16
N ASP A 539 19.36 42.36 22.21
CA ASP A 539 20.62 41.85 22.77
C ASP A 539 21.00 40.46 22.20
N GLY A 540 20.32 40.00 21.13
CA GLY A 540 20.50 38.70 20.50
C GLY A 540 19.91 37.53 21.27
N SER A 541 19.40 37.74 22.48
CA SER A 541 18.84 36.67 23.30
C SER A 541 17.49 36.18 22.78
N PHE A 542 17.16 34.92 23.06
CA PHE A 542 15.85 34.35 22.83
C PHE A 542 15.47 33.36 23.94
N CYS A 543 14.18 33.11 24.07
CA CYS A 543 13.65 31.97 24.80
C CYS A 543 12.67 31.24 23.92
N ALA A 544 12.91 29.94 23.71
CA ALA A 544 12.05 29.09 22.90
C ALA A 544 11.27 28.12 23.80
N ALA A 545 9.95 28.11 23.63
CA ALA A 545 9.11 27.10 24.25
C ALA A 545 9.28 25.75 23.49
N LEU A 546 9.42 24.67 24.26
CA LEU A 546 9.67 23.31 23.73
C LEU A 546 8.52 22.41 24.14
N PRO A 547 8.09 21.50 23.25
CA PRO A 547 7.26 20.36 23.65
C PRO A 547 8.03 19.51 24.66
N GLY A 548 7.36 19.07 25.73
CA GLY A 548 7.96 18.17 26.70
C GLY A 548 7.93 16.71 26.27
N ASN A 549 8.84 15.92 26.87
CA ASN A 549 8.95 14.46 26.65
C ASN A 549 9.17 14.02 25.18
N THR A 550 9.91 14.82 24.42
CA THR A 550 10.25 14.49 23.02
C THR A 550 11.67 14.93 22.69
N ASN A 551 12.17 14.49 21.55
CA ASN A 551 13.43 14.98 21.00
C ASN A 551 13.12 16.14 20.05
N VAL A 552 13.77 17.28 20.26
CA VAL A 552 13.57 18.47 19.45
C VAL A 552 14.88 18.97 18.82
N SER A 553 14.76 19.64 17.69
CA SER A 553 15.82 20.45 17.11
C SER A 553 15.47 21.92 17.25
N VAL A 554 16.36 22.71 17.88
CA VAL A 554 16.28 24.16 17.89
C VAL A 554 17.17 24.67 16.76
N GLN A 555 16.61 25.39 15.82
CA GLN A 555 17.27 25.88 14.61
C GLN A 555 17.27 27.40 14.57
N VAL A 556 18.39 27.98 14.15
CA VAL A 556 18.55 29.46 14.02
C VAL A 556 18.75 29.80 12.56
N GLY A 557 17.92 30.68 12.04
CA GLY A 557 17.86 31.04 10.63
C GLY A 557 16.67 30.40 9.91
N SER A 558 16.49 30.67 8.63
CA SER A 558 15.43 30.03 7.83
C SER A 558 15.89 28.71 7.22
N ALA A 559 14.93 27.89 6.75
CA ALA A 559 15.21 26.61 6.09
C ALA A 559 16.17 26.72 4.88
N ASN A 560 16.26 27.91 4.25
CA ASN A 560 17.17 28.19 3.13
C ASN A 560 18.51 28.79 3.56
N ASP A 561 18.61 29.32 4.79
CA ASP A 561 19.79 29.98 5.34
C ASP A 561 19.96 29.56 6.83
N LEU A 562 20.08 28.25 7.06
CA LEU A 562 20.28 27.70 8.40
C LEU A 562 21.67 28.08 8.91
N CYS A 563 21.72 28.87 9.97
CA CYS A 563 22.94 29.27 10.62
C CYS A 563 23.52 28.17 11.52
N ALA A 564 22.69 27.65 12.41
CA ALA A 564 23.09 26.62 13.36
C ALA A 564 21.87 25.85 13.90
N SER A 565 22.10 24.66 14.43
CA SER A 565 21.06 23.88 15.11
C SER A 565 21.63 23.10 16.29
N GLU A 566 20.80 22.89 17.31
CA GLU A 566 21.10 22.05 18.46
C GLU A 566 19.94 21.10 18.74
N THR A 567 20.27 19.84 19.05
CA THR A 567 19.27 18.80 19.36
C THR A 567 19.19 18.58 20.86
N LEU A 568 17.98 18.59 21.41
CA LEU A 568 17.68 18.44 22.82
C LEU A 568 16.71 17.28 23.05
N ASN A 569 16.88 16.59 24.19
CA ASN A 569 15.91 15.65 24.71
C ASN A 569 15.17 16.29 25.87
N THR A 570 13.87 16.48 25.74
CA THR A 570 13.04 17.15 26.74
C THR A 570 12.35 16.19 27.72
N GLU A 571 12.77 14.93 27.78
CA GLU A 571 12.26 13.97 28.77
C GLU A 571 12.46 14.51 30.19
N ASN A 572 11.39 14.51 30.96
CA ASN A 572 11.34 14.99 32.35
C ASN A 572 11.51 16.53 32.54
N TRP A 573 11.34 17.33 31.51
CA TRP A 573 11.46 18.80 31.59
C TRP A 573 10.09 19.50 31.68
N GLY A 574 9.06 18.87 32.17
CA GLY A 574 7.73 19.45 32.22
C GLY A 574 7.61 20.65 33.19
N GLY A 575 6.83 21.67 32.81
CA GLY A 575 6.41 22.78 33.67
C GLY A 575 7.30 24.02 33.63
N MET A 576 8.31 24.09 32.77
CA MET A 576 9.10 25.30 32.53
C MET A 576 8.49 26.11 31.38
N ALA A 577 8.47 27.41 31.51
CA ALA A 577 7.97 28.33 30.50
C ALA A 577 8.84 29.56 30.38
N CYS A 578 8.92 30.12 29.17
CA CYS A 578 9.56 31.42 28.97
C CYS A 578 8.83 32.51 29.76
N ALA A 579 9.58 33.36 30.48
CA ALA A 579 9.01 34.51 31.13
C ALA A 579 8.61 35.58 30.10
N ASP A 580 7.64 36.47 30.46
CA ASP A 580 7.13 37.53 29.57
C ASP A 580 8.22 38.51 29.06
N ASN A 581 9.42 38.46 29.61
CA ASN A 581 10.56 39.25 29.18
C ASN A 581 11.65 38.48 28.45
N GLY A 582 11.35 37.23 28.03
CA GLY A 582 12.22 36.40 27.18
C GLY A 582 13.39 35.72 27.92
N GLN A 583 13.48 35.79 29.24
CA GLN A 583 14.50 35.08 30.02
C GLN A 583 13.87 34.39 31.24
N SER A 584 14.24 33.16 31.51
CA SER A 584 13.85 32.39 32.70
C SER A 584 15.07 31.67 33.25
N SER A 585 15.29 31.78 34.56
CA SER A 585 16.38 31.07 35.25
C SER A 585 16.17 29.55 35.35
N GLU A 586 15.07 29.05 34.82
CA GLU A 586 14.67 27.65 34.87
C GLU A 586 14.70 26.96 33.48
N CYS A 587 14.98 27.71 32.40
CA CYS A 587 15.11 27.15 31.06
C CYS A 587 16.49 26.49 30.85
N TYR A 588 16.56 25.55 29.93
CA TYR A 588 17.82 24.94 29.51
C TYR A 588 18.63 25.98 28.72
N SER A 589 19.86 26.27 29.18
CA SER A 589 20.75 27.18 28.46
C SER A 589 21.46 26.46 27.31
N LEU A 590 21.18 26.91 26.11
CA LEU A 590 21.90 26.50 24.89
C LEU A 590 23.25 27.19 24.81
N ASN A 591 24.15 26.65 24.01
CA ASN A 591 25.36 27.37 23.62
C ASN A 591 24.97 28.58 22.74
N ASP A 592 25.79 29.64 22.80
CA ASP A 592 25.59 30.79 21.91
C ASP A 592 25.75 30.35 20.43
N PHE A 593 24.79 30.72 19.60
CA PHE A 593 24.84 30.45 18.17
C PHE A 593 25.65 31.54 17.46
N VAL A 594 26.76 31.14 16.84
CA VAL A 594 27.60 32.06 16.08
C VAL A 594 27.38 31.82 14.60
N CYS A 595 26.79 32.80 13.92
CA CYS A 595 26.45 32.74 12.51
C CYS A 595 27.49 33.49 11.66
N ASN A 596 27.85 32.94 10.53
CA ASN A 596 28.62 33.62 9.50
C ASN A 596 27.66 33.85 8.32
N LEU A 597 26.99 34.98 8.30
CA LEU A 597 26.06 35.40 7.24
C LEU A 597 26.78 36.17 6.15
#